data_45ed7f01f2fe92b785497bb35f079b54
#
_entry.id   45ed7f01f2fe92b785497bb35f079b54
#
_cell.length_a   1.000
_cell.length_b   1.000
_cell.length_c   1.000
_cell.angle_alpha   90.00
_cell.angle_beta   90.00
_cell.angle_gamma   90.00
#
_symmetry.space_group_name_H-M   'P 1'
#
loop_
_entity.id
_entity.type
_entity.pdbx_description
1 polymer ?
#
loop_
_entity_poly.entity_id
_entity_poly.type
_entity_poly.pdbx_seq_one_letter_code
_entity_poly.pdbx_strand_id
1 'polypeptide(L)'
;MSRRRLALVAVAAGALAGGALVAALALSTGGGSPGKPSAAPLGARWVAAMLRGVPQDGTVLGSGRAPVTLVEFADPQCPYCGEWERRALPVLVRDYVRPGKVRIVFSGMHFVGPQSQTALRAALAAAAQHRFWNVLELLYENQGVENAGWVTDSLLRSIGDAVPGLQTQRMLDARDSAAVDRLLAEGDALAQRAGVNSTPTFALGRAGSPLRFVTVASLDAGGIEPQIDAALKK
;
A
#
# COMPACT_ATOMS: atom_id res chain seq x y z
N MET A 1 -27.37 25.13 84.14
CA MET A 1 -27.83 23.85 84.73
C MET A 1 -27.09 22.77 83.99
N SER A 2 -26.08 22.22 84.70
CA SER A 2 -26.02 20.90 85.28
C SER A 2 -25.84 19.82 84.20
N ARG A 3 -24.85 18.99 84.13
CA ARG A 3 -23.89 18.24 84.96
C ARG A 3 -23.31 17.19 84.10
N ARG A 4 -21.94 17.06 84.06
CA ARG A 4 -21.18 15.94 84.65
C ARG A 4 -21.36 14.59 83.94
N ARG A 5 -20.36 13.76 83.66
CA ARG A 5 -19.14 13.29 84.32
C ARG A 5 -18.38 12.48 83.28
N LEU A 6 -17.08 12.63 83.10
CA LEU A 6 -15.98 11.86 83.73
C LEU A 6 -16.06 10.34 83.67
N ALA A 7 -15.09 9.74 83.05
CA ALA A 7 -14.17 8.69 83.51
C ALA A 7 -13.36 8.20 82.30
N LEU A 8 -12.11 8.38 82.20
CA LEU A 8 -10.91 7.80 82.83
C LEU A 8 -10.61 6.34 82.41
N VAL A 9 -9.45 6.20 81.83
CA VAL A 9 -8.32 5.23 82.00
C VAL A 9 -8.41 3.94 81.24
N ALA A 10 -7.46 3.67 80.37
CA ALA A 10 -6.28 2.91 80.68
C ALA A 10 -5.29 2.83 79.52
N VAL A 11 -4.05 2.95 79.92
CA VAL A 11 -2.80 2.82 79.17
C VAL A 11 -2.52 1.37 78.81
N ALA A 12 -2.02 1.09 77.59
CA ALA A 12 -1.04 0.04 77.42
C ALA A 12 -0.14 0.35 76.22
N ALA A 13 1.12 0.32 76.49
CA ALA A 13 2.23 0.54 75.57
C ALA A 13 2.47 -0.67 74.63
N GLY A 14 2.98 -0.41 73.44
CA GLY A 14 3.46 -1.50 72.58
C GLY A 14 4.08 -1.02 71.28
N ALA A 15 5.40 -0.83 71.33
CA ALA A 15 6.40 -1.11 70.30
C ALA A 15 6.35 -0.44 68.91
N LEU A 16 7.37 0.30 68.66
CA LEU A 16 8.07 0.72 67.46
C LEU A 16 8.07 -0.30 66.34
N ALA A 17 7.67 0.10 65.13
CA ALA A 17 8.29 -0.37 63.90
C ALA A 17 8.19 0.75 62.86
N GLY A 18 9.32 1.28 62.45
CA GLY A 18 9.45 2.26 61.41
C GLY A 18 9.10 1.69 60.05
N GLY A 19 8.30 2.41 59.31
CA GLY A 19 8.01 2.12 57.92
C GLY A 19 8.11 3.44 57.16
N ALA A 20 9.19 3.60 56.41
CA ALA A 20 9.46 4.73 55.55
C ALA A 20 8.37 4.80 54.46
N LEU A 21 7.63 5.91 54.47
CA LEU A 21 6.70 6.22 53.35
C LEU A 21 7.54 6.68 52.19
N VAL A 22 7.88 5.74 51.26
CA VAL A 22 8.44 6.05 49.96
C VAL A 22 7.26 6.52 49.09
N ALA A 23 7.16 7.82 48.89
CA ALA A 23 6.29 8.40 47.88
C ALA A 23 6.88 8.05 46.48
N ALA A 24 6.37 7.00 45.89
CA ALA A 24 6.64 6.70 44.49
C ALA A 24 5.94 7.76 43.62
N LEU A 25 6.71 8.76 43.15
CA LEU A 25 6.28 9.54 41.98
C LEU A 25 6.19 8.56 40.79
N ALA A 26 5.01 8.14 40.46
CA ALA A 26 4.73 7.51 39.19
C ALA A 26 4.91 8.57 38.09
N LEU A 27 6.10 8.59 37.49
CA LEU A 27 6.31 9.19 36.19
C LEU A 27 5.44 8.41 35.22
N SER A 28 4.29 9.00 34.84
CA SER A 28 3.47 8.53 33.74
C SER A 28 4.26 8.73 32.45
N THR A 29 5.16 7.80 32.15
CA THR A 29 5.62 7.63 30.78
C THR A 29 4.41 7.18 30.00
N GLY A 30 3.97 8.03 29.07
CA GLY A 30 2.88 7.72 28.14
C GLY A 30 3.22 6.48 27.30
N GLY A 31 2.99 5.32 27.88
CA GLY A 31 3.01 4.05 27.19
C GLY A 31 1.73 3.98 26.36
N GLY A 32 1.82 4.36 25.09
CA GLY A 32 0.79 3.98 24.14
C GLY A 32 0.64 2.47 24.22
N SER A 33 -0.52 1.98 24.59
CA SER A 33 -0.84 0.55 24.55
C SER A 33 -0.45 0.02 23.18
N PRO A 34 0.30 -1.08 23.07
CA PRO A 34 0.52 -1.70 21.80
C PRO A 34 -0.86 -2.05 21.23
N GLY A 35 -1.25 -1.33 20.18
CA GLY A 35 -2.52 -1.55 19.50
C GLY A 35 -2.60 -3.03 19.15
N LYS A 36 -3.77 -3.63 19.37
CA LYS A 36 -4.05 -5.01 18.97
C LYS A 36 -3.54 -5.21 17.54
N PRO A 37 -2.77 -6.26 17.22
CA PRO A 37 -2.27 -6.44 15.88
C PRO A 37 -3.43 -6.33 14.89
N SER A 38 -3.34 -5.39 13.97
CA SER A 38 -4.31 -5.31 12.88
C SER A 38 -4.26 -6.64 12.13
N ALA A 39 -5.43 -7.18 11.79
CA ALA A 39 -5.48 -8.39 10.96
C ALA A 39 -4.64 -8.16 9.70
N ALA A 40 -3.88 -9.17 9.28
CA ALA A 40 -3.10 -9.08 8.06
C ALA A 40 -4.04 -8.74 6.88
N PRO A 41 -3.61 -7.85 5.97
CA PRO A 41 -4.44 -7.48 4.82
C PRO A 41 -4.71 -8.71 3.94
N LEU A 42 -5.85 -8.70 3.26
CA LEU A 42 -6.21 -9.73 2.30
C LEU A 42 -5.11 -9.85 1.24
N GLY A 43 -4.88 -11.04 0.74
CA GLY A 43 -3.94 -11.27 -0.35
C GLY A 43 -2.45 -11.25 0.02
N ALA A 44 -2.04 -10.90 1.25
CA ALA A 44 -0.63 -10.66 1.60
C ALA A 44 0.32 -11.80 1.19
N ARG A 45 0.00 -13.05 1.49
CA ARG A 45 0.83 -14.21 1.12
C ARG A 45 0.83 -14.47 -0.38
N TRP A 46 -0.29 -14.28 -1.01
CA TRP A 46 -0.48 -14.45 -2.43
C TRP A 46 0.31 -13.42 -3.24
N VAL A 47 0.15 -12.12 -2.96
CA VAL A 47 0.90 -11.03 -3.61
C VAL A 47 2.41 -11.21 -3.42
N ALA A 48 2.85 -11.55 -2.19
CA ALA A 48 4.27 -11.83 -1.93
C ALA A 48 4.80 -13.02 -2.75
N ALA A 49 4.01 -14.05 -2.97
CA ALA A 49 4.37 -15.22 -3.78
C ALA A 49 4.40 -14.86 -5.27
N MET A 50 3.38 -14.14 -5.77
CA MET A 50 3.26 -13.68 -7.15
C MET A 50 4.45 -12.81 -7.56
N LEU A 51 4.85 -11.87 -6.71
CA LEU A 51 5.90 -10.89 -7.04
C LEU A 51 7.32 -11.32 -6.60
N ARG A 52 7.46 -12.48 -5.97
CA ARG A 52 8.78 -12.97 -5.50
C ARG A 52 9.76 -13.10 -6.66
N GLY A 53 10.90 -12.38 -6.57
CA GLY A 53 11.96 -12.43 -7.55
C GLY A 53 11.65 -11.75 -8.88
N VAL A 54 10.49 -11.07 -9.00
CA VAL A 54 10.20 -10.21 -10.15
C VAL A 54 10.84 -8.84 -9.90
N PRO A 55 11.71 -8.34 -10.81
CA PRO A 55 12.30 -7.01 -10.65
C PRO A 55 11.24 -5.91 -10.60
N GLN A 56 11.46 -4.93 -9.74
CA GLN A 56 10.64 -3.71 -9.65
C GLN A 56 11.57 -2.50 -9.65
N ASP A 57 11.30 -1.53 -10.53
CA ASP A 57 12.03 -0.25 -10.58
C ASP A 57 11.05 0.90 -10.81
N GLY A 58 10.93 1.77 -9.80
CA GLY A 58 9.86 2.76 -9.79
C GLY A 58 8.49 2.08 -9.91
N THR A 59 7.74 2.44 -10.94
CA THR A 59 6.43 1.85 -11.28
C THR A 59 6.53 0.72 -12.32
N VAL A 60 7.74 0.28 -12.67
CA VAL A 60 7.98 -0.79 -13.64
C VAL A 60 8.03 -2.14 -12.94
N LEU A 61 7.29 -3.12 -13.46
CA LEU A 61 7.34 -4.53 -13.10
C LEU A 61 7.98 -5.33 -14.22
N GLY A 62 9.02 -6.08 -13.88
CA GLY A 62 9.73 -6.93 -14.84
C GLY A 62 11.06 -6.36 -15.28
N SER A 63 11.68 -7.02 -16.25
CA SER A 63 13.02 -6.67 -16.76
C SER A 63 13.00 -5.38 -17.57
N GLY A 64 13.90 -4.43 -17.28
CA GLY A 64 14.12 -3.24 -18.11
C GLY A 64 14.52 -3.56 -19.55
N ARG A 65 14.99 -4.80 -19.83
CA ARG A 65 15.38 -5.28 -21.18
C ARG A 65 14.26 -6.05 -21.89
N ALA A 66 13.08 -6.15 -21.30
CA ALA A 66 11.96 -6.83 -21.93
C ALA A 66 11.63 -6.20 -23.29
N PRO A 67 11.46 -7.03 -24.36
CA PRO A 67 11.21 -6.53 -25.71
C PRO A 67 9.87 -5.82 -25.88
N VAL A 68 8.92 -6.07 -25.01
CA VAL A 68 7.58 -5.47 -25.05
C VAL A 68 7.30 -4.72 -23.77
N THR A 69 6.69 -3.54 -23.89
CA THR A 69 6.20 -2.73 -22.76
C THR A 69 4.67 -2.65 -22.85
N LEU A 70 4.02 -3.02 -21.76
CA LEU A 70 2.60 -2.75 -21.51
C LEU A 70 2.54 -1.59 -20.52
N VAL A 71 1.87 -0.51 -20.89
CA VAL A 71 1.55 0.60 -19.97
C VAL A 71 0.10 0.46 -19.56
N GLU A 72 -0.13 0.51 -18.28
CA GLU A 72 -1.43 0.51 -17.66
C GLU A 72 -1.69 1.86 -16.99
N PHE A 73 -2.74 2.56 -17.45
CA PHE A 73 -3.27 3.75 -16.79
C PHE A 73 -4.42 3.31 -15.87
N ALA A 74 -4.21 3.41 -14.57
CA ALA A 74 -5.14 2.87 -13.60
C ALA A 74 -5.23 3.73 -12.33
N ASP A 75 -6.39 3.67 -11.67
CA ASP A 75 -6.69 4.38 -10.42
C ASP A 75 -6.88 3.35 -9.30
N PRO A 76 -6.21 3.49 -8.14
CA PRO A 76 -6.34 2.55 -7.02
C PRO A 76 -7.77 2.37 -6.49
N GLN A 77 -8.69 3.33 -6.75
CA GLN A 77 -10.08 3.19 -6.36
C GLN A 77 -10.97 2.60 -7.45
N CYS A 78 -10.52 2.56 -8.71
CA CYS A 78 -11.34 2.06 -9.82
C CYS A 78 -11.59 0.55 -9.68
N PRO A 79 -12.86 0.09 -9.58
CA PRO A 79 -13.18 -1.33 -9.39
C PRO A 79 -12.78 -2.19 -10.59
N TYR A 80 -12.84 -1.66 -11.81
CA TYR A 80 -12.40 -2.35 -13.02
C TYR A 80 -10.88 -2.53 -13.07
N CYS A 81 -10.11 -1.57 -12.51
CA CYS A 81 -8.67 -1.74 -12.32
C CYS A 81 -8.39 -2.86 -11.32
N GLY A 82 -9.07 -2.87 -10.18
CA GLY A 82 -8.94 -3.95 -9.21
C GLY A 82 -9.37 -5.31 -9.76
N GLU A 83 -10.37 -5.37 -10.63
CA GLU A 83 -10.74 -6.61 -11.32
C GLU A 83 -9.63 -7.10 -12.25
N TRP A 84 -9.04 -6.20 -13.06
CA TRP A 84 -7.91 -6.49 -13.93
C TRP A 84 -6.71 -7.02 -13.13
N GLU A 85 -6.31 -6.34 -12.06
CA GLU A 85 -5.15 -6.74 -11.25
C GLU A 85 -5.34 -8.14 -10.64
N ARG A 86 -6.52 -8.43 -10.15
CA ARG A 86 -6.81 -9.76 -9.57
C ARG A 86 -6.92 -10.87 -10.62
N ARG A 87 -7.34 -10.58 -11.86
CA ARG A 87 -7.63 -11.62 -12.87
C ARG A 87 -6.57 -11.74 -13.96
N ALA A 88 -6.04 -10.62 -14.44
CA ALA A 88 -5.07 -10.59 -15.53
C ALA A 88 -3.62 -10.62 -15.05
N LEU A 89 -3.26 -9.74 -14.09
CA LEU A 89 -1.87 -9.58 -13.68
C LEU A 89 -1.18 -10.89 -13.26
N PRO A 90 -1.79 -11.80 -12.50
CA PRO A 90 -1.14 -13.05 -12.10
C PRO A 90 -0.69 -13.91 -13.28
N VAL A 91 -1.51 -13.98 -14.32
CA VAL A 91 -1.22 -14.72 -15.54
C VAL A 91 -0.10 -14.00 -16.31
N LEU A 92 -0.23 -12.68 -16.47
CA LEU A 92 0.78 -11.87 -17.16
C LEU A 92 2.14 -11.94 -16.45
N VAL A 93 2.16 -11.92 -15.12
CA VAL A 93 3.40 -12.09 -14.35
C VAL A 93 4.02 -13.46 -14.59
N ARG A 94 3.23 -14.52 -14.55
CA ARG A 94 3.70 -15.90 -14.75
C ARG A 94 4.26 -16.12 -16.16
N ASP A 95 3.53 -15.70 -17.18
CA ASP A 95 3.75 -16.16 -18.57
C ASP A 95 4.57 -15.17 -19.42
N TYR A 96 4.61 -13.89 -19.00
CA TYR A 96 5.27 -12.85 -19.78
C TYR A 96 6.30 -12.02 -18.98
N VAL A 97 5.97 -11.59 -17.76
CA VAL A 97 6.87 -10.71 -17.00
C VAL A 97 8.03 -11.49 -16.41
N ARG A 98 7.75 -12.60 -15.74
CA ARG A 98 8.77 -13.45 -15.13
C ARG A 98 9.75 -14.06 -16.15
N PRO A 99 9.30 -14.51 -17.33
CA PRO A 99 10.20 -14.92 -18.41
C PRO A 99 10.95 -13.76 -19.08
N GLY A 100 10.70 -12.51 -18.71
CA GLY A 100 11.36 -11.33 -19.28
C GLY A 100 10.88 -10.93 -20.67
N LYS A 101 9.73 -11.41 -21.12
CA LYS A 101 9.12 -11.09 -22.42
C LYS A 101 8.44 -9.72 -22.41
N VAL A 102 7.81 -9.36 -21.30
CA VAL A 102 7.06 -8.12 -21.11
C VAL A 102 7.52 -7.45 -19.83
N ARG A 103 7.58 -6.13 -19.84
CA ARG A 103 7.54 -5.30 -18.63
C ARG A 103 6.23 -4.54 -18.58
N ILE A 104 5.69 -4.39 -17.39
CA ILE A 104 4.49 -3.58 -17.15
C ILE A 104 4.90 -2.27 -16.50
N VAL A 105 4.36 -1.16 -16.97
CA VAL A 105 4.56 0.18 -16.40
C VAL A 105 3.22 0.68 -15.91
N PHE A 106 3.12 0.95 -14.63
CA PHE A 106 1.93 1.57 -14.06
C PHE A 106 2.00 3.08 -14.19
N SER A 107 0.99 3.69 -14.77
CA SER A 107 0.78 5.13 -14.82
C SER A 107 -0.44 5.47 -13.97
N GLY A 108 -0.18 5.92 -12.75
CA GLY A 108 -1.24 6.13 -11.76
C GLY A 108 -2.13 7.31 -12.13
N MET A 109 -3.43 7.06 -12.07
CA MET A 109 -4.49 8.06 -12.15
C MET A 109 -5.11 8.23 -10.75
N HIS A 110 -5.70 9.42 -10.48
CA HIS A 110 -6.31 9.68 -9.18
C HIS A 110 -7.56 10.55 -9.29
N PHE A 111 -8.32 10.37 -10.37
CA PHE A 111 -9.50 11.19 -10.65
C PHE A 111 -10.80 10.66 -10.02
N VAL A 112 -10.83 9.43 -9.53
CA VAL A 112 -12.01 8.90 -8.82
C VAL A 112 -12.28 9.70 -7.55
N GLY A 113 -11.21 10.11 -6.84
CA GLY A 113 -11.36 10.98 -5.67
C GLY A 113 -10.11 11.10 -4.80
N PRO A 114 -10.19 11.84 -3.69
CA PRO A 114 -9.03 12.12 -2.82
C PRO A 114 -8.34 10.86 -2.29
N GLN A 115 -9.08 9.79 -2.06
CA GLN A 115 -8.52 8.53 -1.60
C GLN A 115 -7.68 7.82 -2.66
N SER A 116 -7.94 8.03 -3.96
CA SER A 116 -7.06 7.57 -5.05
C SER A 116 -5.67 8.15 -4.91
N GLN A 117 -5.59 9.46 -4.66
CA GLN A 117 -4.30 10.12 -4.45
C GLN A 117 -3.59 9.61 -3.19
N THR A 118 -4.32 9.42 -2.08
CA THR A 118 -3.75 8.89 -0.83
C THR A 118 -3.18 7.48 -1.03
N ALA A 119 -3.91 6.59 -1.70
CA ALA A 119 -3.49 5.23 -2.02
C ALA A 119 -2.27 5.23 -2.95
N LEU A 120 -2.32 6.02 -4.03
CA LEU A 120 -1.25 6.11 -5.01
C LEU A 120 0.04 6.66 -4.38
N ARG A 121 -0.04 7.69 -3.53
CA ARG A 121 1.10 8.22 -2.80
C ARG A 121 1.78 7.17 -1.93
N ALA A 122 1.02 6.32 -1.25
CA ALA A 122 1.58 5.23 -0.44
C ALA A 122 2.32 4.20 -1.31
N ALA A 123 1.74 3.79 -2.44
CA ALA A 123 2.40 2.89 -3.38
C ALA A 123 3.67 3.50 -3.98
N LEU A 124 3.63 4.77 -4.43
CA LEU A 124 4.78 5.50 -4.97
C LEU A 124 5.89 5.69 -3.93
N ALA A 125 5.55 5.91 -2.66
CA ALA A 125 6.54 5.98 -1.58
C ALA A 125 7.29 4.64 -1.38
N ALA A 126 6.63 3.51 -1.64
CA ALA A 126 7.25 2.20 -1.60
C ALA A 126 8.18 1.93 -2.81
N ALA A 127 8.07 2.69 -3.89
CA ALA A 127 8.90 2.54 -5.08
C ALA A 127 10.40 2.71 -4.79
N ALA A 128 10.76 3.64 -3.90
CA ALA A 128 12.15 3.84 -3.44
C ALA A 128 12.76 2.62 -2.73
N GLN A 129 11.91 1.64 -2.35
CA GLN A 129 12.30 0.39 -1.71
C GLN A 129 12.04 -0.82 -2.64
N HIS A 130 11.76 -0.60 -3.91
CA HIS A 130 11.41 -1.62 -4.90
C HIS A 130 10.21 -2.49 -4.45
N ARG A 131 9.18 -1.85 -3.87
CA ARG A 131 7.96 -2.49 -3.36
C ARG A 131 6.68 -1.80 -3.81
N PHE A 132 6.76 -0.99 -4.87
CA PHE A 132 5.59 -0.32 -5.45
C PHE A 132 4.46 -1.30 -5.73
N TRP A 133 4.73 -2.32 -6.54
CA TRP A 133 3.74 -3.32 -6.95
C TRP A 133 3.22 -4.16 -5.77
N ASN A 134 4.05 -4.43 -4.76
CA ASN A 134 3.56 -5.13 -3.58
C ASN A 134 2.51 -4.31 -2.83
N VAL A 135 2.72 -3.01 -2.68
CA VAL A 135 1.77 -2.12 -1.99
C VAL A 135 0.54 -1.89 -2.85
N LEU A 136 0.72 -1.65 -4.17
CA LEU A 136 -0.38 -1.45 -5.11
C LEU A 136 -1.33 -2.65 -5.15
N GLU A 137 -0.79 -3.85 -5.30
CA GLU A 137 -1.59 -5.08 -5.33
C GLU A 137 -2.36 -5.31 -4.04
N LEU A 138 -1.73 -5.03 -2.89
CA LEU A 138 -2.43 -5.14 -1.61
C LEU A 138 -3.51 -4.07 -1.44
N LEU A 139 -3.37 -2.90 -2.05
CA LEU A 139 -4.45 -1.92 -2.11
C LEU A 139 -5.63 -2.46 -2.91
N TYR A 140 -5.40 -3.06 -4.08
CA TYR A 140 -6.46 -3.67 -4.89
C TYR A 140 -7.09 -4.89 -4.24
N GLU A 141 -6.31 -5.74 -3.54
CA GLU A 141 -6.85 -6.88 -2.78
C GLU A 141 -7.76 -6.45 -1.61
N ASN A 142 -7.53 -5.24 -1.07
CA ASN A 142 -8.30 -4.68 0.04
C ASN A 142 -9.19 -3.51 -0.39
N GLN A 143 -9.44 -3.39 -1.69
CA GLN A 143 -10.21 -2.29 -2.26
C GLN A 143 -11.64 -2.27 -1.71
N GLY A 144 -12.03 -1.12 -1.17
CA GLY A 144 -13.39 -0.84 -0.74
C GLY A 144 -14.21 -0.11 -1.81
N VAL A 145 -15.40 0.31 -1.44
CA VAL A 145 -16.25 1.15 -2.29
C VAL A 145 -15.58 2.51 -2.53
N GLU A 146 -15.66 3.02 -3.75
CA GLU A 146 -15.11 4.32 -4.13
C GLU A 146 -15.55 5.42 -3.15
N ASN A 147 -14.59 6.20 -2.69
CA ASN A 147 -14.77 7.35 -1.80
C ASN A 147 -15.46 7.03 -0.44
N ALA A 148 -15.51 5.75 -0.03
CA ALA A 148 -16.14 5.33 1.23
C ALA A 148 -15.20 5.37 2.45
N GLY A 149 -14.02 5.98 2.35
CA GLY A 149 -13.13 6.14 3.51
C GLY A 149 -12.27 4.91 3.82
N TRP A 150 -12.09 3.97 2.90
CA TRP A 150 -11.36 2.74 3.17
C TRP A 150 -9.82 2.91 3.17
N VAL A 151 -9.29 3.90 2.46
CA VAL A 151 -7.84 4.18 2.45
C VAL A 151 -7.46 4.94 3.71
N THR A 152 -7.24 4.21 4.80
CA THR A 152 -6.86 4.76 6.11
C THR A 152 -5.38 4.54 6.40
N ASP A 153 -4.80 5.34 7.29
CA ASP A 153 -3.43 5.13 7.77
C ASP A 153 -3.25 3.75 8.43
N SER A 154 -4.29 3.23 9.08
CA SER A 154 -4.28 1.89 9.66
C SER A 154 -4.16 0.82 8.58
N LEU A 155 -4.93 0.92 7.48
CA LEU A 155 -4.81 0.01 6.34
C LEU A 155 -3.43 0.12 5.69
N LEU A 156 -2.96 1.34 5.42
CA LEU A 156 -1.66 1.56 4.79
C LEU A 156 -0.50 1.00 5.63
N ARG A 157 -0.58 1.15 6.96
CA ARG A 157 0.37 0.54 7.89
C ARG A 157 0.29 -0.98 7.84
N SER A 158 -0.91 -1.55 7.91
CA SER A 158 -1.12 -3.00 7.82
C SER A 158 -0.58 -3.59 6.50
N ILE A 159 -0.80 -2.90 5.38
CA ILE A 159 -0.25 -3.26 4.07
C ILE A 159 1.28 -3.22 4.11
N GLY A 160 1.86 -2.12 4.61
CA GLY A 160 3.31 -1.98 4.69
C GLY A 160 3.96 -3.07 5.52
N ASP A 161 3.39 -3.39 6.68
CA ASP A 161 3.89 -4.42 7.59
C ASP A 161 3.79 -5.84 6.99
N ALA A 162 2.86 -6.05 6.06
CA ALA A 162 2.69 -7.32 5.38
C ALA A 162 3.61 -7.52 4.16
N VAL A 163 4.27 -6.45 3.67
CA VAL A 163 5.16 -6.52 2.50
C VAL A 163 6.58 -6.92 2.94
N PRO A 164 7.10 -8.08 2.49
CA PRO A 164 8.43 -8.53 2.88
C PRO A 164 9.53 -7.53 2.48
N GLY A 165 10.32 -7.10 3.46
CA GLY A 165 11.47 -6.22 3.25
C GLY A 165 11.12 -4.73 3.03
N LEU A 166 9.86 -4.34 3.20
CA LEU A 166 9.46 -2.94 3.21
C LEU A 166 9.63 -2.35 4.62
N GLN A 167 10.23 -1.18 4.70
CA GLN A 167 10.28 -0.37 5.91
C GLN A 167 9.01 0.49 5.96
N THR A 168 7.98 0.00 6.64
CA THR A 168 6.64 0.61 6.66
C THR A 168 6.66 2.08 7.08
N GLN A 169 7.34 2.41 8.18
CA GLN A 169 7.38 3.79 8.65
C GLN A 169 8.03 4.71 7.62
N ARG A 170 9.13 4.28 7.00
CA ARG A 170 9.78 5.06 5.93
C ARG A 170 8.86 5.28 4.72
N MET A 171 8.07 4.28 4.34
CA MET A 171 7.04 4.44 3.31
C MET A 171 6.01 5.49 3.71
N LEU A 172 5.48 5.40 4.94
CA LEU A 172 4.46 6.32 5.43
C LEU A 172 4.97 7.77 5.51
N ASP A 173 6.21 7.96 5.98
CA ASP A 173 6.83 9.29 6.10
C ASP A 173 7.16 9.89 4.72
N ALA A 174 7.43 9.05 3.72
CA ALA A 174 7.80 9.50 2.39
C ALA A 174 6.60 9.85 1.48
N ARG A 175 5.37 9.60 1.90
CA ARG A 175 4.16 9.83 1.07
C ARG A 175 4.04 11.26 0.56
N ASP A 176 4.44 12.24 1.36
CA ASP A 176 4.34 13.67 1.05
C ASP A 176 5.69 14.28 0.66
N SER A 177 6.62 13.44 0.17
CA SER A 177 7.92 13.90 -0.29
C SER A 177 7.89 14.45 -1.71
N ALA A 178 8.80 15.38 -2.01
CA ALA A 178 9.00 15.89 -3.35
C ALA A 178 9.33 14.80 -4.40
N ALA A 179 9.85 13.64 -3.97
CA ALA A 179 10.07 12.52 -4.86
C ALA A 179 8.76 11.86 -5.30
N VAL A 180 7.81 11.70 -4.38
CA VAL A 180 6.47 11.20 -4.68
C VAL A 180 5.69 12.20 -5.52
N ASP A 181 5.80 13.51 -5.22
CA ASP A 181 5.16 14.56 -6.03
C ASP A 181 5.62 14.52 -7.48
N ARG A 182 6.93 14.30 -7.73
CA ARG A 182 7.44 14.15 -9.10
C ARG A 182 6.87 12.95 -9.81
N LEU A 183 6.81 11.79 -9.16
CA LEU A 183 6.25 10.57 -9.75
C LEU A 183 4.76 10.71 -10.09
N LEU A 184 3.99 11.38 -9.22
CA LEU A 184 2.61 11.74 -9.51
C LEU A 184 2.51 12.62 -10.73
N ALA A 185 3.28 13.73 -10.76
CA ALA A 185 3.27 14.66 -11.86
C ALA A 185 3.73 14.02 -13.20
N GLU A 186 4.66 13.08 -13.16
CA GLU A 186 5.08 12.30 -14.34
C GLU A 186 3.94 11.43 -14.86
N GLY A 187 3.21 10.75 -13.98
CA GLY A 187 2.03 9.95 -14.32
C GLY A 187 0.93 10.80 -14.94
N ASP A 188 0.58 11.92 -14.30
CA ASP A 188 -0.41 12.87 -14.79
C ASP A 188 -0.03 13.44 -16.16
N ALA A 189 1.21 13.86 -16.33
CA ALA A 189 1.71 14.39 -17.59
C ALA A 189 1.71 13.33 -18.71
N LEU A 190 2.00 12.07 -18.38
CA LEU A 190 1.92 10.97 -19.34
C LEU A 190 0.48 10.75 -19.79
N ALA A 191 -0.44 10.64 -18.85
CA ALA A 191 -1.87 10.44 -19.14
C ALA A 191 -2.45 11.60 -19.95
N GLN A 192 -2.14 12.84 -19.56
CA GLN A 192 -2.59 14.04 -20.28
C GLN A 192 -2.07 14.06 -21.72
N ARG A 193 -0.76 13.83 -21.94
CA ARG A 193 -0.18 13.79 -23.29
C ARG A 193 -0.76 12.66 -24.14
N ALA A 194 -1.13 11.56 -23.51
CA ALA A 194 -1.73 10.42 -24.16
C ALA A 194 -3.25 10.57 -24.37
N GLY A 195 -3.89 11.60 -23.80
CA GLY A 195 -5.34 11.81 -23.91
C GLY A 195 -6.17 10.79 -23.14
N VAL A 196 -5.59 10.19 -22.06
CA VAL A 196 -6.29 9.20 -21.23
C VAL A 196 -7.30 9.89 -20.33
N ASN A 197 -8.54 9.42 -20.37
CA ASN A 197 -9.66 9.97 -19.61
C ASN A 197 -10.52 8.89 -18.91
N SER A 198 -10.07 7.64 -18.94
CA SER A 198 -10.75 6.52 -18.30
C SER A 198 -9.76 5.46 -17.83
N THR A 199 -10.15 4.65 -16.85
CA THR A 199 -9.35 3.53 -16.31
C THR A 199 -10.17 2.24 -16.24
N PRO A 200 -9.53 1.08 -16.41
CA PRO A 200 -8.16 0.93 -16.90
C PRO A 200 -8.06 1.28 -18.41
N THR A 201 -6.94 1.90 -18.80
CA THR A 201 -6.59 2.13 -20.21
C THR A 201 -5.20 1.54 -20.45
N PHE A 202 -4.99 0.92 -21.60
CA PHE A 202 -3.76 0.20 -21.89
C PHE A 202 -3.08 0.69 -23.16
N ALA A 203 -1.75 0.76 -23.11
CA ALA A 203 -0.93 0.99 -24.29
C ALA A 203 0.19 -0.05 -24.37
N LEU A 204 0.45 -0.55 -25.57
CA LEU A 204 1.42 -1.62 -25.82
C LEU A 204 2.41 -1.18 -26.91
N GLY A 205 3.67 -1.56 -26.76
CA GLY A 205 4.68 -1.32 -27.79
C GLY A 205 5.94 -2.12 -27.57
N ARG A 206 6.72 -2.28 -28.64
CA ARG A 206 8.06 -2.88 -28.56
C ARG A 206 9.11 -1.86 -28.11
N ALA A 207 10.20 -2.34 -27.56
CA ALA A 207 11.35 -1.49 -27.27
C ALA A 207 11.80 -0.74 -28.56
N GLY A 208 11.93 0.58 -28.44
CA GLY A 208 12.29 1.46 -29.56
C GLY A 208 11.14 1.81 -30.52
N SER A 209 9.92 1.34 -30.27
CA SER A 209 8.73 1.69 -31.06
C SER A 209 7.73 2.52 -30.25
N PRO A 210 6.93 3.36 -30.91
CA PRO A 210 5.86 4.09 -30.23
C PRO A 210 4.86 3.14 -29.56
N LEU A 211 4.40 3.51 -28.35
CA LEU A 211 3.28 2.86 -27.70
C LEU A 211 1.99 3.15 -28.47
N ARG A 212 1.10 2.17 -28.54
CA ARG A 212 -0.23 2.30 -29.15
C ARG A 212 -1.29 1.85 -28.17
N PHE A 213 -2.38 2.56 -28.07
CA PHE A 213 -3.52 2.12 -27.30
C PHE A 213 -4.05 0.78 -27.81
N VAL A 214 -4.40 -0.07 -26.87
CA VAL A 214 -4.99 -1.38 -27.14
C VAL A 214 -6.30 -1.49 -26.38
N THR A 215 -7.31 -2.02 -27.04
CA THR A 215 -8.59 -2.36 -26.42
C THR A 215 -8.49 -3.78 -25.88
N VAL A 216 -8.77 -3.97 -24.60
CA VAL A 216 -8.88 -5.30 -24.00
C VAL A 216 -10.30 -5.83 -24.21
N ALA A 217 -10.42 -7.10 -24.61
CA ALA A 217 -11.72 -7.73 -24.85
C ALA A 217 -12.41 -8.13 -23.54
N SER A 218 -11.64 -8.32 -22.48
CA SER A 218 -12.09 -8.65 -21.12
C SER A 218 -11.05 -8.20 -20.10
N LEU A 219 -11.44 -8.15 -18.82
CA LEU A 219 -10.57 -7.79 -17.71
C LEU A 219 -9.78 -8.99 -17.16
N ASP A 220 -9.62 -10.05 -17.92
CA ASP A 220 -8.69 -11.15 -17.65
C ASP A 220 -7.54 -11.16 -18.66
N ALA A 221 -6.55 -12.02 -18.46
CA ALA A 221 -5.37 -12.08 -19.32
C ALA A 221 -5.72 -12.37 -20.79
N GLY A 222 -6.72 -13.20 -21.06
CA GLY A 222 -7.17 -13.52 -22.42
C GLY A 222 -7.61 -12.30 -23.22
N GLY A 223 -8.03 -11.23 -22.53
CA GLY A 223 -8.40 -9.97 -23.17
C GLY A 223 -7.24 -9.22 -23.82
N ILE A 224 -5.97 -9.47 -23.42
CA ILE A 224 -4.79 -8.76 -23.93
C ILE A 224 -3.71 -9.69 -24.49
N GLU A 225 -3.66 -10.95 -24.11
CA GLU A 225 -2.64 -11.90 -24.56
C GLU A 225 -2.45 -11.93 -26.09
N PRO A 226 -3.52 -11.92 -26.93
CA PRO A 226 -3.33 -11.89 -28.37
C PRO A 226 -2.52 -10.69 -28.89
N GLN A 227 -2.70 -9.51 -28.27
CA GLN A 227 -1.97 -8.29 -28.64
C GLN A 227 -0.50 -8.37 -28.19
N ILE A 228 -0.25 -8.91 -26.99
CA ILE A 228 1.09 -9.15 -26.48
C ILE A 228 1.83 -10.14 -27.38
N ASP A 229 1.21 -11.27 -27.72
CA ASP A 229 1.79 -12.30 -28.59
C ASP A 229 2.11 -11.76 -29.98
N ALA A 230 1.20 -10.95 -30.54
CA ALA A 230 1.44 -10.28 -31.82
C ALA A 230 2.63 -9.30 -31.74
N ALA A 231 2.79 -8.59 -30.62
CA ALA A 231 3.92 -7.70 -30.40
C ALA A 231 5.25 -8.47 -30.23
N LEU A 232 5.23 -9.67 -29.66
CA LEU A 232 6.42 -10.51 -29.46
C LEU A 232 6.92 -11.15 -30.76
N LYS A 233 6.04 -11.39 -31.75
CA LYS A 233 6.38 -12.03 -33.03
C LYS A 233 7.04 -11.10 -34.06
N LYS A 234 6.92 -9.80 -33.90
CA LYS A 234 7.52 -8.77 -34.77
C LYS A 234 8.93 -8.41 -34.32
#